data_b048f1447b1025bd343c63dcf743d3ee
#
_entry.id   b048f1447b1025bd343c63dcf743d3ee
#
_cell.length_a   1.000
_cell.length_b   1.000
_cell.length_c   1.000
_cell.angle_alpha   90.00
_cell.angle_beta   90.00
_cell.angle_gamma   90.00
#
_symmetry.space_group_name_H-M   'P 1'
#
loop_
_entity.id
_entity.type
_entity.pdbx_description
1 polymer ?
#
loop_
_entity_poly.entity_id
_entity_poly.type
_entity_poly.pdbx_seq_one_letter_code
_entity_poly.pdbx_strand_id
1 'polypeptide(L)'
;MNDYGDANVAVRFGDNFQDLSRTNFEIALRGGMFFDHSEWPDYGDKARQTALGARAKIARGFGRSRFSLEAGYELRSGQKSLEGSSQQLIHAALRYGFAGGVVRFDVGADYYRDRTEFEGEPSNLVKSENYVIPFARLDFNLGTPGLKPFFEADGAVTPNDFRALTLENPYVASSTWLDKSSVDYNFRLGLGGSLWRSRFDYRVYAGGSVRGNHLFWTTYRSLSDDPAFSEVFQGVLVPVMARQTVTSFNGEVEYRPLSVLTFDLGVHGYLYNDEEDWNNGAPSFAGNVGVRYEGRKVGFGVEARMQSERRWMLLTSGPASGTDAGPV
;
A
#
# COMPACT_ATOMS: atom_id res chain seq x y z
N MET A 1 -17.45 6.38 -20.94
CA MET A 1 -16.04 5.94 -20.88
C MET A 1 -15.37 6.77 -19.81
N ASN A 2 -14.72 6.17 -18.82
CA ASN A 2 -14.06 6.93 -17.78
C ASN A 2 -12.80 7.56 -18.36
N ASP A 3 -12.66 8.86 -18.15
CA ASP A 3 -11.54 9.66 -18.64
C ASP A 3 -10.98 10.49 -17.48
N TYR A 4 -9.73 10.25 -17.15
CA TYR A 4 -9.04 10.89 -16.03
C TYR A 4 -7.76 11.57 -16.51
N GLY A 5 -7.50 12.75 -15.99
CA GLY A 5 -6.24 13.47 -16.20
C GLY A 5 -5.47 13.60 -14.89
N ASP A 6 -4.16 13.43 -14.94
CA ASP A 6 -3.24 13.56 -13.79
C ASP A 6 -2.05 14.45 -14.18
N ALA A 7 -1.78 15.47 -13.38
CA ALA A 7 -0.64 16.35 -13.55
C ALA A 7 0.11 16.48 -12.22
N ASN A 8 1.39 16.10 -12.22
CA ASN A 8 2.22 16.10 -11.01
C ASN A 8 3.54 16.80 -11.25
N VAL A 9 3.99 17.55 -10.25
CA VAL A 9 5.32 18.16 -10.19
C VAL A 9 5.97 17.80 -8.87
N ALA A 10 7.22 17.38 -8.91
CA ALA A 10 8.01 17.12 -7.72
C ALA A 10 9.39 17.78 -7.85
N VAL A 11 9.83 18.43 -6.77
CA VAL A 11 11.16 19.01 -6.64
C VAL A 11 11.83 18.42 -5.42
N ARG A 12 13.06 17.96 -5.59
CA ARG A 12 13.86 17.37 -4.53
C ARG A 12 15.20 18.09 -4.48
N PHE A 13 15.61 18.47 -3.28
CA PHE A 13 16.87 19.12 -2.99
C PHE A 13 17.52 18.48 -1.77
N GLY A 14 18.81 18.17 -1.85
CA GLY A 14 19.55 17.61 -0.71
C GLY A 14 20.62 16.61 -1.12
N ASP A 15 21.05 15.85 -0.13
CA ASP A 15 22.07 14.82 -0.26
C ASP A 15 21.49 13.48 -0.75
N ASN A 16 22.37 12.60 -1.25
CA ASN A 16 22.01 11.25 -1.69
C ASN A 16 22.10 10.19 -0.56
N PHE A 17 22.45 10.55 0.65
CA PHE A 17 22.61 9.68 1.82
C PHE A 17 23.61 8.52 1.64
N GLN A 18 24.54 8.63 0.73
CA GLN A 18 25.60 7.60 0.52
C GLN A 18 26.69 7.68 1.58
N ASP A 19 27.09 8.90 1.98
CA ASP A 19 28.07 9.13 3.03
C ASP A 19 27.41 9.64 4.30
N LEU A 20 27.12 8.71 5.22
CA LEU A 20 26.54 9.04 6.52
C LEU A 20 27.57 9.48 7.57
N SER A 21 28.87 9.54 7.26
CA SER A 21 29.87 10.09 8.19
C SER A 21 29.65 11.59 8.49
N ARG A 22 28.95 12.26 7.61
CA ARG A 22 28.47 13.63 7.75
C ARG A 22 26.95 13.69 7.92
N THR A 23 26.44 14.83 8.31
CA THR A 23 25.01 15.08 8.34
C THR A 23 24.50 15.24 6.91
N ASN A 24 23.55 14.43 6.51
CA ASN A 24 22.85 14.48 5.23
C ASN A 24 21.44 15.02 5.46
N PHE A 25 20.92 15.76 4.50
CA PHE A 25 19.55 16.28 4.55
C PHE A 25 18.89 16.20 3.17
N GLU A 26 17.57 16.15 3.17
CA GLU A 26 16.75 16.19 1.97
C GLU A 26 15.48 16.98 2.26
N ILE A 27 15.07 17.79 1.31
CA ILE A 27 13.76 18.43 1.28
C ILE A 27 13.12 18.08 -0.05
N ALA A 28 11.90 17.58 -0.01
CA ALA A 28 11.09 17.27 -1.18
C ALA A 28 9.75 18.01 -1.10
N LEU A 29 9.37 18.64 -2.20
CA LEU A 29 8.08 19.29 -2.38
C LEU A 29 7.38 18.61 -3.55
N ARG A 30 6.08 18.38 -3.41
CA ARG A 30 5.24 17.84 -4.46
C ARG A 30 3.94 18.61 -4.56
N GLY A 31 3.45 18.75 -5.78
CA GLY A 31 2.14 19.28 -6.09
C GLY A 31 1.52 18.46 -7.20
N GLY A 32 0.22 18.24 -7.13
CA GLY A 32 -0.50 17.48 -8.12
C GLY A 32 -1.95 17.90 -8.24
N MET A 33 -2.52 17.64 -9.39
CA MET A 33 -3.92 17.83 -9.70
C MET A 33 -4.45 16.61 -10.42
N PHE A 34 -5.59 16.13 -10.00
CA PHE A 34 -6.30 15.01 -10.61
C PHE A 34 -7.68 15.49 -11.07
N PHE A 35 -8.07 15.11 -12.28
CA PHE A 35 -9.30 15.55 -12.91
C PHE A 35 -10.10 14.34 -13.37
N ASP A 36 -11.41 14.37 -13.11
CA ASP A 36 -12.36 13.47 -13.73
C ASP A 36 -12.96 14.16 -14.96
N HIS A 37 -12.77 13.56 -16.13
CA HIS A 37 -13.35 13.98 -17.40
C HIS A 37 -14.48 13.06 -17.85
N SER A 38 -14.84 12.06 -17.05
CA SER A 38 -15.84 11.06 -17.39
C SER A 38 -17.20 11.71 -17.65
N GLU A 39 -17.86 11.27 -18.70
CA GLU A 39 -19.23 11.69 -19.02
C GLU A 39 -20.21 10.71 -18.38
N TRP A 40 -20.72 11.05 -17.22
CA TRP A 40 -21.81 10.36 -16.55
C TRP A 40 -23.09 11.15 -16.73
N PRO A 41 -24.15 10.56 -17.35
CA PRO A 41 -25.33 11.33 -17.76
C PRO A 41 -26.08 12.07 -16.65
N ASP A 42 -25.99 11.59 -15.41
CA ASP A 42 -26.83 12.07 -14.31
C ASP A 42 -26.03 12.57 -13.08
N TYR A 43 -24.70 12.62 -13.18
CA TYR A 43 -23.86 13.15 -12.12
C TYR A 43 -23.39 14.55 -12.47
N GLY A 44 -23.68 15.48 -11.58
CA GLY A 44 -23.33 16.88 -11.66
C GLY A 44 -21.85 17.18 -11.99
N ASP A 45 -21.28 18.19 -11.40
CA ASP A 45 -19.90 18.62 -11.66
C ASP A 45 -18.88 17.49 -11.50
N LYS A 46 -17.99 17.37 -12.49
CA LYS A 46 -16.89 16.42 -12.51
C LYS A 46 -15.95 16.62 -11.32
N ALA A 47 -15.43 15.54 -10.74
CA ALA A 47 -14.52 15.61 -9.62
C ALA A 47 -13.17 16.25 -9.99
N ARG A 48 -12.63 17.01 -9.07
CA ARG A 48 -11.26 17.51 -9.15
C ARG A 48 -10.61 17.44 -7.78
N GLN A 49 -9.38 16.99 -7.73
CA GLN A 49 -8.59 16.91 -6.51
C GLN A 49 -7.25 17.61 -6.69
N THR A 50 -6.86 18.42 -5.72
CA THR A 50 -5.53 19.03 -5.64
C THR A 50 -4.78 18.41 -4.47
N ALA A 51 -3.50 18.07 -4.66
CA ALA A 51 -2.62 17.53 -3.64
C ALA A 51 -1.36 18.38 -3.52
N LEU A 52 -0.97 18.72 -2.29
CA LEU A 52 0.28 19.40 -1.97
C LEU A 52 1.00 18.59 -0.90
N GLY A 53 2.32 18.46 -1.01
CA GLY A 53 3.12 17.74 -0.03
C GLY A 53 4.49 18.36 0.16
N ALA A 54 4.97 18.32 1.40
CA ALA A 54 6.32 18.68 1.78
C ALA A 54 6.90 17.59 2.67
N ARG A 55 8.17 17.23 2.47
CA ARG A 55 8.89 16.25 3.26
C ARG A 55 10.31 16.74 3.52
N ALA A 56 10.77 16.59 4.74
CA ALA A 56 12.14 16.86 5.13
C ALA A 56 12.72 15.63 5.84
N LYS A 57 13.98 15.30 5.54
CA LYS A 57 14.71 14.19 6.14
C LYS A 57 16.12 14.64 6.50
N ILE A 58 16.59 14.21 7.66
CA ILE A 58 17.97 14.39 8.11
C ILE A 58 18.49 13.04 8.61
N ALA A 59 19.75 12.72 8.31
CA ALA A 59 20.40 11.51 8.81
C ALA A 59 21.88 11.73 9.04
N ARG A 60 22.42 11.05 10.08
CA ARG A 60 23.84 11.03 10.40
C ARG A 60 24.25 9.69 11.01
N GLY A 61 25.43 9.23 10.62
CA GLY A 61 26.07 8.06 11.19
C GLY A 61 27.17 8.42 12.19
N PHE A 62 27.35 7.58 13.18
CA PHE A 62 28.38 7.67 14.21
C PHE A 62 29.01 6.29 14.39
N GLY A 63 30.11 6.03 13.68
CA GLY A 63 30.74 4.72 13.67
C GLY A 63 29.80 3.64 13.12
N ARG A 64 29.36 2.73 13.98
CA ARG A 64 28.43 1.63 13.60
C ARG A 64 26.95 2.00 13.76
N SER A 65 26.66 3.15 14.30
CA SER A 65 25.30 3.63 14.56
C SER A 65 24.88 4.67 13.54
N ARG A 66 23.58 4.77 13.28
CA ARG A 66 22.98 5.83 12.46
C ARG A 66 21.67 6.30 13.06
N PHE A 67 21.40 7.58 12.94
CA PHE A 67 20.14 8.20 13.31
C PHE A 67 19.54 8.87 12.08
N SER A 68 18.23 8.80 11.96
CA SER A 68 17.50 9.60 11.00
C SER A 68 16.18 10.09 11.57
N LEU A 69 15.84 11.32 11.21
CA LEU A 69 14.56 11.95 11.51
C LEU A 69 13.94 12.36 10.18
N GLU A 70 12.66 12.16 10.05
CA GLU A 70 11.87 12.54 8.89
C GLU A 70 10.60 13.22 9.37
N ALA A 71 10.16 14.26 8.68
CA ALA A 71 8.88 14.92 8.88
C ALA A 71 8.22 15.18 7.52
N GLY A 72 6.91 15.04 7.45
CA GLY A 72 6.14 15.25 6.25
C GLY A 72 4.79 15.89 6.55
N TYR A 73 4.28 16.61 5.58
CA TYR A 73 2.94 17.18 5.57
C TYR A 73 2.33 16.99 4.19
N GLU A 74 1.11 16.53 4.15
CA GLU A 74 0.33 16.39 2.92
C GLU A 74 -1.04 16.98 3.11
N LEU A 75 -1.47 17.76 2.13
CA LEU A 75 -2.80 18.35 2.04
C LEU A 75 -3.45 17.91 0.74
N ARG A 76 -4.67 17.44 0.85
CA ARG A 76 -5.55 17.15 -0.29
C ARG A 76 -6.83 17.94 -0.15
N SER A 77 -7.31 18.49 -1.26
CA SER A 77 -8.53 19.29 -1.30
C SER A 77 -9.35 18.89 -2.51
N GLY A 78 -10.61 18.61 -2.27
CA GLY A 78 -11.61 18.33 -3.29
C GLY A 78 -12.21 19.62 -3.85
N GLN A 79 -12.66 19.57 -5.11
CA GLN A 79 -13.35 20.64 -5.79
C GLN A 79 -14.48 20.03 -6.66
N LYS A 80 -15.46 20.83 -7.03
CA LYS A 80 -16.64 20.43 -7.79
C LYS A 80 -17.47 19.41 -7.02
N SER A 81 -17.68 18.17 -7.54
CA SER A 81 -18.42 17.12 -6.82
C SER A 81 -17.77 16.72 -5.48
N LEU A 82 -16.52 17.07 -5.24
CA LEU A 82 -15.79 16.86 -4.01
C LEU A 82 -15.62 18.16 -3.19
N GLU A 83 -16.34 19.24 -3.54
CA GLU A 83 -16.23 20.51 -2.83
C GLU A 83 -16.54 20.35 -1.34
N GLY A 84 -15.79 21.08 -0.50
CA GLY A 84 -15.88 20.98 0.95
C GLY A 84 -15.11 19.81 1.56
N SER A 85 -14.52 18.92 0.76
CA SER A 85 -13.70 17.82 1.30
C SER A 85 -12.22 18.18 1.33
N SER A 86 -11.58 17.92 2.46
CA SER A 86 -10.13 18.08 2.63
C SER A 86 -9.55 16.99 3.53
N GLN A 87 -8.29 16.63 3.26
CA GLN A 87 -7.54 15.69 4.07
C GLN A 87 -6.13 16.20 4.31
N GLN A 88 -5.70 16.16 5.57
CA GLN A 88 -4.38 16.56 6.00
C GLN A 88 -3.69 15.38 6.68
N LEU A 89 -2.50 15.02 6.22
CA LEU A 89 -1.69 13.97 6.83
C LEU A 89 -0.36 14.57 7.30
N ILE A 90 -0.13 14.56 8.61
CA ILE A 90 1.15 14.88 9.22
C ILE A 90 1.88 13.57 9.50
N HIS A 91 3.13 13.50 9.15
CA HIS A 91 4.00 12.35 9.37
C HIS A 91 5.28 12.77 10.07
N ALA A 92 5.71 12.00 11.06
CA ALA A 92 7.04 12.13 11.68
C ALA A 92 7.62 10.74 11.92
N ALA A 93 8.88 10.51 11.56
CA ALA A 93 9.56 9.23 11.73
C ALA A 93 10.91 9.41 12.42
N LEU A 94 11.20 8.57 13.39
CA LEU A 94 12.50 8.47 14.03
C LEU A 94 13.07 7.07 13.82
N ARG A 95 14.31 6.97 13.38
CA ARG A 95 15.00 5.70 13.16
C ARG A 95 16.37 5.71 13.82
N TYR A 96 16.72 4.60 14.43
CA TYR A 96 18.05 4.28 14.91
C TYR A 96 18.52 2.97 14.31
N GLY A 97 19.67 2.96 13.69
CA GLY A 97 20.30 1.79 13.10
C GLY A 97 21.66 1.51 13.73
N PHE A 98 21.98 0.22 13.79
CA PHE A 98 23.28 -0.27 14.25
C PHE A 98 23.74 -1.43 13.35
N ALA A 99 25.02 -1.40 12.96
CA ALA A 99 25.65 -2.44 12.14
C ALA A 99 26.80 -3.10 12.90
N GLY A 100 26.50 -4.17 13.66
CA GLY A 100 27.49 -5.04 14.32
C GLY A 100 27.97 -6.18 13.42
N GLY A 101 28.92 -6.97 13.92
CA GLY A 101 29.43 -8.14 13.20
C GLY A 101 28.39 -9.28 13.11
N VAL A 102 27.68 -9.53 14.21
CA VAL A 102 26.68 -10.62 14.31
C VAL A 102 25.26 -10.10 14.08
N VAL A 103 24.97 -8.88 14.51
CA VAL A 103 23.62 -8.31 14.44
C VAL A 103 23.67 -6.96 13.72
N ARG A 104 22.78 -6.77 12.79
CA ARG A 104 22.42 -5.48 12.22
C ARG A 104 20.96 -5.22 12.55
N PHE A 105 20.67 -4.05 13.04
CA PHE A 105 19.28 -3.66 13.27
C PHE A 105 19.02 -2.20 12.93
N ASP A 106 17.78 -1.94 12.54
CA ASP A 106 17.19 -0.63 12.41
C ASP A 106 15.86 -0.65 13.16
N VAL A 107 15.68 0.26 14.12
CA VAL A 107 14.47 0.36 14.92
C VAL A 107 13.96 1.79 14.95
N GLY A 108 12.67 1.95 15.14
CA GLY A 108 12.08 3.28 15.20
C GLY A 108 10.57 3.25 15.29
N ALA A 109 9.97 4.40 15.08
CA ALA A 109 8.54 4.57 15.00
C ALA A 109 8.17 5.67 14.02
N ASP A 110 7.03 5.52 13.38
CA ASP A 110 6.36 6.51 12.56
C ASP A 110 5.11 6.97 13.30
N TYR A 111 4.98 8.27 13.45
CA TYR A 111 3.78 8.92 13.92
C TYR A 111 3.05 9.54 12.75
N TYR A 112 1.74 9.30 12.70
CA TYR A 112 0.85 9.93 11.73
C TYR A 112 -0.31 10.60 12.46
N ARG A 113 -0.68 11.77 11.97
CA ARG A 113 -1.95 12.41 12.31
C ARG A 113 -2.71 12.63 11.02
N ASP A 114 -3.83 11.93 10.89
CA ASP A 114 -4.77 12.05 9.78
C ASP A 114 -5.95 12.91 10.23
N ARG A 115 -6.26 13.95 9.46
CA ARG A 115 -7.42 14.81 9.70
C ARG A 115 -8.17 14.97 8.39
N THR A 116 -9.41 14.54 8.39
CA THR A 116 -10.33 14.68 7.27
C THR A 116 -11.47 15.60 7.66
N GLU A 117 -11.75 16.56 6.81
CA GLU A 117 -12.85 17.50 6.95
C GLU A 117 -13.78 17.34 5.74
N PHE A 118 -15.05 17.37 6.01
CA PHE A 118 -16.08 17.38 4.99
C PHE A 118 -17.13 18.44 5.38
N GLU A 119 -17.26 19.47 4.54
CA GLU A 119 -18.25 20.52 4.68
C GLU A 119 -19.45 20.17 3.78
N GLY A 120 -20.57 19.79 4.38
CA GLY A 120 -21.78 19.42 3.64
C GLY A 120 -23.03 19.38 4.54
N GLU A 121 -24.19 19.52 3.92
CA GLU A 121 -25.46 19.32 4.67
C GLU A 121 -25.70 17.80 4.94
N PRO A 122 -26.19 17.41 6.12
CA PRO A 122 -26.75 18.24 7.20
C PRO A 122 -25.75 18.66 8.29
N SER A 123 -24.47 18.28 8.22
CA SER A 123 -23.48 18.68 9.24
C SER A 123 -22.07 18.59 8.72
N ASN A 124 -21.23 19.54 9.10
CA ASN A 124 -19.79 19.48 8.89
C ASN A 124 -19.19 18.32 9.68
N LEU A 125 -18.50 17.42 9.00
CA LEU A 125 -17.82 16.29 9.63
C LEU A 125 -16.32 16.59 9.71
N VAL A 126 -15.78 16.57 10.93
CA VAL A 126 -14.33 16.63 11.15
C VAL A 126 -13.90 15.39 11.90
N LYS A 127 -13.05 14.58 11.29
CA LYS A 127 -12.43 13.42 11.94
C LYS A 127 -10.94 13.63 12.05
N SER A 128 -10.36 13.26 13.19
CA SER A 128 -8.92 13.29 13.40
C SER A 128 -8.48 12.04 14.15
N GLU A 129 -7.56 11.31 13.56
CA GLU A 129 -7.02 10.07 14.13
C GLU A 129 -5.49 10.15 14.20
N ASN A 130 -4.92 9.51 15.21
CA ASN A 130 -3.48 9.44 15.40
C ASN A 130 -3.03 7.99 15.37
N TYR A 131 -1.95 7.72 14.67
CA TYR A 131 -1.39 6.39 14.54
C TYR A 131 0.09 6.40 14.90
N VAL A 132 0.52 5.35 15.61
CA VAL A 132 1.94 5.09 15.86
C VAL A 132 2.25 3.72 15.27
N ILE A 133 3.14 3.70 14.29
CA ILE A 133 3.52 2.49 13.57
C ILE A 133 4.95 2.14 14.00
N PRO A 134 5.18 0.98 14.62
CA PRO A 134 6.52 0.53 14.95
C PRO A 134 7.28 0.18 13.68
N PHE A 135 8.58 0.44 13.71
CA PHE A 135 9.49 0.01 12.67
C PHE A 135 10.63 -0.78 13.31
N ALA A 136 10.88 -1.98 12.82
CA ALA A 136 12.01 -2.79 13.22
C ALA A 136 12.50 -3.62 12.03
N ARG A 137 13.80 -3.67 11.85
CA ARG A 137 14.49 -4.60 10.97
C ARG A 137 15.68 -5.18 11.70
N LEU A 138 15.71 -6.48 11.83
CA LEU A 138 16.75 -7.23 12.53
C LEU A 138 17.31 -8.26 11.55
N ASP A 139 18.59 -8.21 11.27
CA ASP A 139 19.31 -9.18 10.45
C ASP A 139 20.41 -9.83 11.29
N PHE A 140 20.44 -11.16 11.36
CA PHE A 140 21.45 -11.91 12.10
C PHE A 140 22.46 -12.53 11.14
N ASN A 141 23.73 -12.25 11.35
CA ASN A 141 24.84 -12.85 10.63
C ASN A 141 25.52 -13.88 11.54
N LEU A 142 25.13 -15.13 11.42
CA LEU A 142 25.62 -16.23 12.26
C LEU A 142 26.99 -16.77 11.80
N GLY A 143 27.70 -16.04 10.94
CA GLY A 143 29.00 -16.47 10.39
C GLY A 143 28.91 -17.44 9.23
N THR A 144 27.73 -17.95 8.92
CA THR A 144 27.46 -18.81 7.76
C THR A 144 26.66 -18.03 6.71
N PRO A 145 27.17 -17.89 5.48
CA PRO A 145 26.43 -17.18 4.42
C PRO A 145 25.06 -17.79 4.11
N GLY A 146 24.94 -19.11 4.36
CA GLY A 146 23.73 -19.87 4.07
C GLY A 146 22.61 -19.73 5.10
N LEU A 147 22.82 -19.04 6.23
CA LEU A 147 21.79 -18.94 7.26
C LEU A 147 21.78 -17.53 7.88
N LYS A 148 20.79 -16.74 7.53
CA LYS A 148 20.58 -15.37 8.01
C LYS A 148 19.13 -15.19 8.47
N PRO A 149 18.86 -15.47 9.76
CA PRO A 149 17.55 -15.16 10.32
C PRO A 149 17.29 -13.66 10.25
N PHE A 150 16.04 -13.30 10.02
CA PHE A 150 15.63 -11.90 10.04
C PHE A 150 14.24 -11.72 10.65
N PHE A 151 14.00 -10.52 11.16
CA PHE A 151 12.70 -10.04 11.57
C PHE A 151 12.48 -8.64 11.01
N GLU A 152 11.29 -8.38 10.50
CA GLU A 152 10.87 -7.07 9.99
C GLU A 152 9.50 -6.73 10.58
N ALA A 153 9.35 -5.49 11.02
CA ALA A 153 8.07 -4.87 11.36
C ALA A 153 8.04 -3.49 10.71
N ASP A 154 7.00 -3.21 9.96
CA ASP A 154 6.78 -1.94 9.28
C ASP A 154 5.29 -1.65 9.14
N GLY A 155 4.97 -0.53 8.55
CA GLY A 155 3.61 -0.18 8.19
C GLY A 155 3.55 1.22 7.61
N ALA A 156 2.34 1.62 7.25
CA ALA A 156 2.08 2.92 6.67
C ALA A 156 0.65 3.37 6.91
N VAL A 157 0.43 4.68 6.84
CA VAL A 157 -0.89 5.29 6.69
C VAL A 157 -0.99 5.81 5.27
N THR A 158 -1.96 5.30 4.52
CA THR A 158 -2.18 5.66 3.11
C THR A 158 -3.55 6.34 2.99
N PRO A 159 -3.58 7.60 2.57
CA PRO A 159 -4.84 8.29 2.35
C PRO A 159 -5.67 7.64 1.25
N ASN A 160 -6.95 7.44 1.52
CA ASN A 160 -7.93 6.93 0.57
C ASN A 160 -8.57 8.11 -0.19
N ASP A 161 -7.77 8.83 -0.94
CA ASP A 161 -8.21 9.97 -1.72
C ASP A 161 -8.82 9.56 -3.07
N PHE A 162 -9.56 10.47 -3.71
CA PHE A 162 -10.26 10.18 -4.96
C PHE A 162 -9.31 9.69 -6.06
N ARG A 163 -8.11 10.26 -6.16
CA ARG A 163 -7.08 9.82 -7.11
C ARG A 163 -6.66 8.38 -6.85
N ALA A 164 -6.41 8.01 -5.58
CA ALA A 164 -6.03 6.65 -5.22
C ALA A 164 -7.16 5.66 -5.54
N LEU A 165 -8.41 6.02 -5.21
CA LEU A 165 -9.59 5.22 -5.50
C LEU A 165 -9.77 4.96 -7.00
N THR A 166 -9.65 6.00 -7.84
CA THR A 166 -9.83 5.88 -9.29
C THR A 166 -8.70 5.11 -9.97
N LEU A 167 -7.47 5.19 -9.45
CA LEU A 167 -6.35 4.39 -9.95
C LEU A 167 -6.50 2.91 -9.61
N GLU A 168 -7.11 2.60 -8.47
CA GLU A 168 -7.41 1.22 -8.08
C GLU A 168 -8.63 0.69 -8.84
N ASN A 169 -9.68 1.50 -8.95
CA ASN A 169 -10.91 1.14 -9.62
C ASN A 169 -11.49 2.32 -10.42
N PRO A 170 -11.39 2.30 -11.76
CA PRO A 170 -11.87 3.39 -12.61
C PRO A 170 -13.40 3.53 -12.66
N TYR A 171 -14.17 2.64 -12.04
CA TYR A 171 -15.65 2.69 -11.98
C TYR A 171 -16.17 3.30 -10.67
N VAL A 172 -15.32 3.97 -9.91
CA VAL A 172 -15.73 4.67 -8.69
C VAL A 172 -16.58 5.92 -9.03
N ALA A 173 -17.58 6.19 -8.20
CA ALA A 173 -18.40 7.40 -8.37
C ALA A 173 -17.58 8.67 -8.13
N SER A 174 -17.78 9.68 -8.98
CA SER A 174 -17.03 10.96 -8.95
C SER A 174 -17.27 11.81 -7.68
N SER A 175 -18.29 11.48 -6.88
CA SER A 175 -18.58 12.12 -5.59
C SER A 175 -17.98 11.36 -4.40
N THR A 176 -17.18 10.30 -4.64
CA THR A 176 -16.68 9.46 -3.56
C THR A 176 -15.51 10.13 -2.85
N TRP A 177 -15.70 10.37 -1.56
CA TRP A 177 -14.65 10.80 -0.64
C TRP A 177 -14.71 9.96 0.62
N LEU A 178 -13.58 9.43 1.06
CA LEU A 178 -13.51 8.63 2.28
C LEU A 178 -12.93 9.45 3.44
N ASP A 179 -13.52 9.24 4.60
CA ASP A 179 -13.22 9.99 5.82
C ASP A 179 -12.02 9.46 6.62
N LYS A 180 -11.39 8.38 6.16
CA LYS A 180 -10.26 7.73 6.82
C LYS A 180 -9.23 7.22 5.84
N SER A 181 -7.96 7.25 6.29
CA SER A 181 -6.85 6.59 5.61
C SER A 181 -6.82 5.09 5.91
N SER A 182 -6.31 4.30 4.97
CA SER A 182 -5.92 2.91 5.24
C SER A 182 -4.67 2.88 6.11
N VAL A 183 -4.65 1.97 7.09
CA VAL A 183 -3.55 1.81 8.06
C VAL A 183 -3.06 0.37 8.04
N ASP A 184 -1.82 0.18 7.70
CA ASP A 184 -1.20 -1.14 7.61
C ASP A 184 -0.14 -1.32 8.69
N TYR A 185 -0.18 -2.49 9.37
CA TYR A 185 0.87 -2.99 10.25
C TYR A 185 1.34 -4.34 9.73
N ASN A 186 2.61 -4.46 9.39
CA ASN A 186 3.18 -5.66 8.79
C ASN A 186 4.28 -6.24 9.68
N PHE A 187 4.30 -7.56 9.83
CA PHE A 187 5.32 -8.31 10.56
C PHE A 187 5.80 -9.46 9.69
N ARG A 188 7.12 -9.69 9.65
CA ARG A 188 7.75 -10.79 8.90
C ARG A 188 8.87 -11.40 9.72
N LEU A 189 8.89 -12.71 9.79
CA LEU A 189 9.95 -13.49 10.42
C LEU A 189 10.39 -14.57 9.45
N GLY A 190 11.69 -14.71 9.23
CA GLY A 190 12.16 -15.66 8.26
C GLY A 190 13.64 -15.95 8.29
N LEU A 191 14.04 -16.69 7.29
CA LEU A 191 15.40 -17.10 7.01
C LEU A 191 15.74 -16.72 5.57
N GLY A 192 16.90 -16.15 5.39
CA GLY A 192 17.51 -15.96 4.07
C GLY A 192 18.93 -16.46 4.06
N GLY A 193 19.50 -16.61 2.90
CA GLY A 193 20.89 -17.04 2.80
C GLY A 193 21.36 -17.19 1.37
N SER A 194 22.68 -17.36 1.24
CA SER A 194 23.36 -17.60 -0.02
C SER A 194 24.15 -18.91 0.09
N LEU A 195 23.92 -19.81 -0.84
CA LEU A 195 24.60 -21.09 -0.94
C LEU A 195 25.45 -21.14 -2.21
N TRP A 196 26.38 -22.11 -2.29
CA TRP A 196 27.20 -22.38 -3.48
C TRP A 196 27.94 -21.15 -4.01
N ARG A 197 28.61 -20.39 -3.13
CA ARG A 197 29.35 -19.16 -3.46
C ARG A 197 28.45 -18.09 -4.08
N SER A 198 27.28 -17.86 -3.47
CA SER A 198 26.27 -16.89 -3.92
C SER A 198 25.68 -17.17 -5.32
N ARG A 199 25.65 -18.45 -5.72
CA ARG A 199 24.91 -18.86 -6.92
C ARG A 199 23.45 -19.19 -6.64
N PHE A 200 23.12 -19.48 -5.38
CA PHE A 200 21.76 -19.81 -4.95
C PHE A 200 21.43 -18.93 -3.75
N ASP A 201 20.59 -17.94 -3.96
CA ASP A 201 20.05 -17.07 -2.94
C ASP A 201 18.61 -17.50 -2.64
N TYR A 202 18.26 -17.55 -1.36
CA TYR A 202 16.90 -17.90 -0.95
C TYR A 202 16.41 -17.02 0.19
N ARG A 203 15.10 -16.84 0.26
CA ARG A 203 14.40 -16.18 1.36
C ARG A 203 13.07 -16.89 1.61
N VAL A 204 12.86 -17.36 2.85
CA VAL A 204 11.62 -18.00 3.27
C VAL A 204 11.12 -17.28 4.51
N TYR A 205 9.86 -16.88 4.53
CA TYR A 205 9.31 -16.17 5.68
C TYR A 205 7.81 -16.37 5.85
N ALA A 206 7.38 -16.31 7.11
CA ALA A 206 5.99 -16.13 7.48
C ALA A 206 5.76 -14.66 7.83
N GLY A 207 4.60 -14.15 7.50
CA GLY A 207 4.21 -12.77 7.78
C GLY A 207 2.78 -12.65 8.28
N GLY A 208 2.52 -11.56 8.95
CA GLY A 208 1.18 -11.12 9.32
C GLY A 208 1.00 -9.65 8.97
N SER A 209 -0.18 -9.28 8.51
CA SER A 209 -0.58 -7.89 8.28
C SER A 209 -1.92 -7.63 8.93
N VAL A 210 -2.02 -6.54 9.68
CA VAL A 210 -3.29 -6.01 10.18
C VAL A 210 -3.56 -4.72 9.45
N ARG A 211 -4.65 -4.69 8.68
CA ARG A 211 -5.04 -3.56 7.85
C ARG A 211 -6.30 -2.92 8.44
N GLY A 212 -6.14 -1.73 8.98
CA GLY A 212 -7.27 -0.90 9.40
C GLY A 212 -7.80 -0.06 8.25
N ASN A 213 -9.11 0.10 8.16
CA ASN A 213 -9.75 0.87 7.08
C ASN A 213 -9.33 0.40 5.67
N HIS A 214 -9.13 -0.91 5.50
CA HIS A 214 -8.81 -1.49 4.21
C HIS A 214 -10.00 -1.34 3.26
N LEU A 215 -9.71 -1.04 1.99
CA LEU A 215 -10.73 -0.81 0.98
C LEU A 215 -11.24 -2.13 0.41
N PHE A 216 -12.55 -2.26 0.39
CA PHE A 216 -13.29 -3.29 -0.33
C PHE A 216 -14.24 -2.61 -1.30
N TRP A 217 -14.54 -3.27 -2.40
CA TRP A 217 -15.42 -2.74 -3.42
C TRP A 217 -16.74 -3.50 -3.44
N THR A 218 -17.83 -2.77 -3.43
CA THR A 218 -19.17 -3.33 -3.54
C THR A 218 -19.97 -2.62 -4.62
N THR A 219 -21.03 -3.24 -5.11
CA THR A 219 -21.93 -2.59 -6.06
C THR A 219 -22.95 -1.73 -5.33
N TYR A 220 -23.38 -0.65 -5.96
CA TYR A 220 -24.37 0.27 -5.37
C TYR A 220 -25.71 -0.40 -5.08
N ARG A 221 -26.07 -1.46 -5.83
CA ARG A 221 -27.29 -2.24 -5.64
C ARG A 221 -27.43 -2.84 -4.25
N SER A 222 -26.32 -3.08 -3.56
CA SER A 222 -26.30 -3.60 -2.19
C SER A 222 -26.62 -2.56 -1.11
N LEU A 223 -26.61 -1.26 -1.44
CA LEU A 223 -26.78 -0.17 -0.49
C LEU A 223 -28.18 0.46 -0.53
N SER A 224 -29.01 0.13 -1.52
CA SER A 224 -30.36 0.69 -1.65
C SER A 224 -31.34 -0.36 -2.17
N ASP A 225 -32.44 -0.54 -1.46
CA ASP A 225 -33.57 -1.38 -1.90
C ASP A 225 -34.49 -0.67 -2.92
N ASP A 226 -34.19 0.59 -3.28
CA ASP A 226 -34.97 1.33 -4.27
C ASP A 226 -34.61 0.90 -5.70
N PRO A 227 -35.55 0.24 -6.43
CA PRO A 227 -35.29 -0.21 -7.79
C PRO A 227 -34.95 0.91 -8.77
N ALA A 228 -35.44 2.13 -8.56
CA ALA A 228 -35.10 3.29 -9.40
C ALA A 228 -33.63 3.68 -9.22
N PHE A 229 -33.09 3.56 -8.01
CA PHE A 229 -31.69 3.77 -7.72
C PHE A 229 -30.80 2.68 -8.32
N SER A 230 -31.27 1.44 -8.32
CA SER A 230 -30.48 0.31 -8.83
C SER A 230 -30.31 0.32 -10.36
N GLU A 231 -31.25 0.89 -11.11
CA GLU A 231 -31.15 1.00 -12.58
C GLU A 231 -30.16 2.05 -13.03
N VAL A 232 -30.07 3.17 -12.31
CA VAL A 232 -29.18 4.31 -12.66
C VAL A 232 -27.72 3.98 -12.33
N PHE A 233 -27.46 3.19 -11.28
CA PHE A 233 -26.12 2.91 -10.76
C PHE A 233 -25.58 1.51 -11.08
N GLN A 234 -26.18 0.82 -12.05
CA GLN A 234 -25.65 -0.47 -12.50
C GLN A 234 -24.20 -0.35 -12.99
N GLY A 235 -23.28 -1.01 -12.29
CA GLY A 235 -21.85 -1.02 -12.62
C GLY A 235 -20.99 0.02 -11.92
N VAL A 236 -21.57 0.90 -11.09
CA VAL A 236 -20.80 1.79 -10.20
C VAL A 236 -20.34 0.99 -8.98
N LEU A 237 -19.06 1.04 -8.70
CA LEU A 237 -18.46 0.43 -7.52
C LEU A 237 -18.27 1.47 -6.42
N VAL A 238 -18.66 1.10 -5.21
CA VAL A 238 -18.54 1.94 -4.01
C VAL A 238 -17.50 1.32 -3.09
N PRO A 239 -16.50 2.10 -2.63
CA PRO A 239 -15.54 1.60 -1.66
C PRO A 239 -16.18 1.54 -0.27
N VAL A 240 -15.93 0.43 0.42
CA VAL A 240 -16.29 0.23 1.82
C VAL A 240 -15.01 -0.03 2.60
N MET A 241 -14.90 0.52 3.80
CA MET A 241 -13.74 0.34 4.65
C MET A 241 -14.04 -0.65 5.76
N ALA A 242 -13.20 -1.68 5.88
CA ALA A 242 -13.27 -2.66 6.97
C ALA A 242 -11.87 -3.04 7.45
N ARG A 243 -11.82 -3.77 8.55
CA ARG A 243 -10.57 -4.34 9.06
C ARG A 243 -10.29 -5.67 8.40
N GLN A 244 -9.05 -5.88 8.00
CA GLN A 244 -8.58 -7.14 7.45
C GLN A 244 -7.31 -7.60 8.17
N THR A 245 -7.22 -8.89 8.47
CA THR A 245 -5.98 -9.53 8.92
C THR A 245 -5.53 -10.53 7.86
N VAL A 246 -4.26 -10.47 7.48
CA VAL A 246 -3.67 -11.36 6.49
C VAL A 246 -2.50 -12.10 7.12
N THR A 247 -2.51 -13.43 7.04
CA THR A 247 -1.34 -14.26 7.32
C THR A 247 -0.74 -14.72 6.00
N SER A 248 0.58 -14.61 5.85
CA SER A 248 1.26 -14.98 4.61
C SER A 248 2.43 -15.93 4.85
N PHE A 249 2.67 -16.81 3.87
CA PHE A 249 3.84 -17.69 3.80
C PHE A 249 4.49 -17.48 2.44
N ASN A 250 5.78 -17.16 2.45
CA ASN A 250 6.48 -16.71 1.26
C ASN A 250 7.79 -17.45 1.10
N GLY A 251 8.11 -17.81 -0.13
CA GLY A 251 9.38 -18.40 -0.52
C GLY A 251 9.89 -17.78 -1.80
N GLU A 252 11.11 -17.31 -1.80
CA GLU A 252 11.80 -16.69 -2.94
C GLU A 252 13.14 -17.38 -3.13
N VAL A 253 13.47 -17.69 -4.38
CA VAL A 253 14.72 -18.32 -4.77
C VAL A 253 15.26 -17.64 -6.00
N GLU A 254 16.52 -17.29 -5.98
CA GLU A 254 17.28 -16.86 -7.15
C GLU A 254 18.46 -17.82 -7.35
N TYR A 255 18.56 -18.40 -8.56
CA TYR A 255 19.61 -19.31 -8.92
C TYR A 255 20.41 -18.83 -10.14
N ARG A 256 21.71 -18.63 -9.94
CA ARG A 256 22.66 -18.15 -10.97
C ARG A 256 23.68 -19.23 -11.29
N PRO A 257 23.37 -20.21 -12.14
CA PRO A 257 24.32 -21.23 -12.55
C PRO A 257 25.53 -20.65 -13.27
N LEU A 258 25.30 -19.60 -14.05
CA LEU A 258 26.30 -18.85 -14.80
C LEU A 258 26.18 -17.36 -14.50
N SER A 259 27.23 -16.58 -14.69
CA SER A 259 27.22 -15.13 -14.47
C SER A 259 26.25 -14.37 -15.39
N VAL A 260 25.81 -14.99 -16.47
CA VAL A 260 24.91 -14.42 -17.50
C VAL A 260 23.50 -15.01 -17.42
N LEU A 261 23.24 -15.99 -16.55
CA LEU A 261 21.95 -16.70 -16.52
C LEU A 261 21.41 -16.73 -15.09
N THR A 262 20.20 -16.23 -14.90
CA THR A 262 19.48 -16.16 -13.63
C THR A 262 18.11 -16.83 -13.77
N PHE A 263 17.76 -17.64 -12.79
CA PHE A 263 16.45 -18.23 -12.61
C PHE A 263 15.83 -17.65 -11.34
N ASP A 264 14.62 -17.18 -11.40
CA ASP A 264 13.85 -16.63 -10.28
C ASP A 264 12.61 -17.47 -10.04
N LEU A 265 12.33 -17.80 -8.78
CA LEU A 265 11.11 -18.47 -8.36
C LEU A 265 10.55 -17.78 -7.13
N GLY A 266 9.28 -17.39 -7.16
CA GLY A 266 8.55 -16.85 -6.02
C GLY A 266 7.26 -17.63 -5.81
N VAL A 267 6.95 -17.91 -4.54
CA VAL A 267 5.72 -18.59 -4.11
C VAL A 267 5.16 -17.85 -2.90
N HIS A 268 3.88 -17.46 -2.95
CA HIS A 268 3.22 -16.68 -1.93
C HIS A 268 1.86 -17.28 -1.61
N GLY A 269 1.63 -17.63 -0.36
CA GLY A 269 0.34 -18.09 0.15
C GLY A 269 -0.25 -17.08 1.12
N TYR A 270 -1.57 -16.86 1.08
CA TYR A 270 -2.27 -15.89 1.89
C TYR A 270 -3.52 -16.49 2.52
N LEU A 271 -3.71 -16.23 3.81
CA LEU A 271 -4.91 -16.51 4.56
C LEU A 271 -5.49 -15.18 5.02
N TYR A 272 -6.71 -14.91 4.61
CA TYR A 272 -7.44 -13.69 4.95
C TYR A 272 -8.43 -13.98 6.06
N ASN A 273 -8.52 -13.07 7.03
CA ASN A 273 -9.53 -13.08 8.07
C ASN A 273 -10.12 -11.66 8.14
N ASP A 274 -11.31 -11.52 7.60
CA ASP A 274 -12.05 -10.26 7.50
C ASP A 274 -13.21 -10.29 8.49
N GLU A 275 -13.56 -9.14 9.07
CA GLU A 275 -14.64 -9.05 10.05
C GLU A 275 -16.02 -9.41 9.47
N GLU A 276 -16.18 -9.35 8.14
CA GLU A 276 -17.45 -9.55 7.43
C GLU A 276 -17.33 -10.49 6.21
N ASP A 277 -16.35 -11.39 6.19
CA ASP A 277 -16.09 -12.29 5.05
C ASP A 277 -15.91 -11.56 3.70
N TRP A 278 -15.45 -10.32 3.75
CA TRP A 278 -15.24 -9.45 2.58
C TRP A 278 -14.02 -9.85 1.74
N ASN A 279 -13.79 -11.10 1.51
CA ASN A 279 -12.62 -11.60 0.79
C ASN A 279 -12.63 -11.17 -0.70
N ASN A 280 -12.69 -9.86 -0.94
CA ASN A 280 -12.90 -9.27 -2.26
C ASN A 280 -11.67 -9.35 -3.14
N GLY A 281 -11.63 -10.35 -3.99
CA GLY A 281 -10.74 -10.40 -5.13
C GLY A 281 -9.26 -10.59 -4.84
N ALA A 282 -8.88 -10.88 -3.58
CA ALA A 282 -7.50 -11.17 -3.23
C ALA A 282 -7.18 -12.66 -3.46
N PRO A 283 -6.11 -13.00 -4.20
CA PRO A 283 -5.75 -14.39 -4.44
C PRO A 283 -5.20 -15.02 -3.17
N SER A 284 -5.61 -16.25 -2.84
CA SER A 284 -5.03 -17.03 -1.73
C SER A 284 -3.65 -17.59 -2.04
N PHE A 285 -3.29 -17.62 -3.31
CA PHE A 285 -1.99 -18.10 -3.79
C PHE A 285 -1.52 -17.24 -4.96
N ALA A 286 -0.22 -16.91 -4.97
CA ALA A 286 0.44 -16.30 -6.11
C ALA A 286 1.84 -16.91 -6.29
N GLY A 287 2.32 -16.97 -7.52
CA GLY A 287 3.66 -17.44 -7.82
C GLY A 287 4.18 -16.81 -9.09
N ASN A 288 5.49 -16.77 -9.18
CA ASN A 288 6.20 -16.34 -10.39
C ASN A 288 7.40 -17.24 -10.64
N VAL A 289 7.70 -17.46 -11.91
CA VAL A 289 8.92 -18.09 -12.37
C VAL A 289 9.51 -17.25 -13.48
N GLY A 290 10.80 -16.96 -13.38
CA GLY A 290 11.53 -16.14 -14.34
C GLY A 290 12.83 -16.77 -14.79
N VAL A 291 13.23 -16.46 -16.01
CA VAL A 291 14.54 -16.77 -16.57
C VAL A 291 15.08 -15.52 -17.25
N ARG A 292 16.27 -15.09 -16.87
CA ARG A 292 16.94 -13.91 -17.42
C ARG A 292 18.34 -14.27 -17.91
N TYR A 293 18.62 -13.86 -19.13
CA TYR A 293 19.96 -13.95 -19.72
C TYR A 293 20.52 -12.55 -19.96
N GLU A 294 21.69 -12.26 -19.44
CA GLU A 294 22.40 -10.97 -19.58
C GLU A 294 23.78 -11.18 -20.19
N GLY A 295 23.85 -11.27 -21.52
CA GLY A 295 25.09 -11.34 -22.25
C GLY A 295 25.68 -9.93 -22.55
N ARG A 296 26.92 -9.88 -23.02
CA ARG A 296 27.62 -8.59 -23.30
C ARG A 296 26.92 -7.69 -24.32
N LYS A 297 26.17 -8.25 -25.26
CA LYS A 297 25.51 -7.50 -26.35
C LYS A 297 24.00 -7.70 -26.40
N VAL A 298 23.51 -8.76 -25.82
CA VAL A 298 22.11 -9.14 -25.88
C VAL A 298 21.68 -9.58 -24.49
N GLY A 299 20.53 -9.08 -24.02
CA GLY A 299 19.84 -9.54 -22.83
C GLY A 299 18.39 -9.86 -23.21
N PHE A 300 17.84 -10.92 -22.62
CA PHE A 300 16.44 -11.26 -22.72
C PHE A 300 15.96 -11.91 -21.41
N GLY A 301 14.69 -11.81 -21.14
CA GLY A 301 14.05 -12.45 -20.00
C GLY A 301 12.64 -12.88 -20.33
N VAL A 302 12.22 -13.97 -19.70
CA VAL A 302 10.85 -14.47 -19.74
C VAL A 302 10.40 -14.66 -18.31
N GLU A 303 9.22 -14.15 -17.98
CA GLU A 303 8.57 -14.32 -16.68
C GLU A 303 7.15 -14.83 -16.88
N ALA A 304 6.79 -15.86 -16.12
CA ALA A 304 5.42 -16.33 -16.01
C ALA A 304 4.92 -16.07 -14.58
N ARG A 305 3.68 -15.59 -14.47
CA ARG A 305 3.01 -15.33 -13.20
C ARG A 305 1.72 -16.14 -13.17
N MET A 306 1.44 -16.70 -12.00
CA MET A 306 0.22 -17.43 -11.72
C MET A 306 -0.41 -16.94 -10.43
N GLN A 307 -1.71 -17.02 -10.34
CA GLN A 307 -2.46 -16.73 -9.11
C GLN A 307 -3.70 -17.60 -9.05
N SER A 308 -4.19 -17.85 -7.84
CA SER A 308 -5.46 -18.54 -7.64
C SER A 308 -6.64 -17.68 -8.11
N GLU A 309 -7.79 -18.29 -8.20
CA GLU A 309 -9.04 -17.58 -8.46
C GLU A 309 -9.25 -16.43 -7.47
N ARG A 310 -9.79 -15.34 -7.99
CA ARG A 310 -10.26 -14.21 -7.19
C ARG A 310 -11.76 -14.35 -7.02
N ARG A 311 -12.22 -14.45 -5.79
CA ARG A 311 -13.65 -14.51 -5.49
C ARG A 311 -14.14 -13.10 -5.16
N TRP A 312 -15.11 -12.63 -5.92
CA TRP A 312 -15.79 -11.37 -5.66
C TRP A 312 -17.10 -11.68 -4.95
N MET A 313 -17.30 -11.13 -3.74
CA MET A 313 -18.61 -11.15 -3.12
C MET A 313 -19.41 -9.94 -3.60
N LEU A 314 -20.53 -10.21 -4.24
CA LEU A 314 -21.60 -9.24 -4.40
C LEU A 314 -22.38 -9.25 -3.09
N LEU A 315 -22.30 -8.18 -2.30
CA LEU A 315 -23.19 -8.02 -1.17
C LEU A 315 -24.59 -7.74 -1.70
N THR A 316 -25.42 -8.74 -1.67
CA THR A 316 -26.84 -8.55 -1.79
C THR A 316 -27.39 -8.26 -0.40
N SER A 317 -27.61 -6.99 -0.07
CA SER A 317 -28.44 -6.65 1.08
C SER A 317 -29.90 -7.01 0.73
N GLY A 318 -30.27 -8.24 0.98
CA GLY A 318 -31.69 -8.55 1.13
C GLY A 318 -32.15 -7.92 2.45
N PRO A 319 -33.44 -7.52 2.59
CA PRO A 319 -33.98 -7.16 3.89
C PRO A 319 -33.70 -8.30 4.84
N ALA A 320 -33.38 -7.98 6.11
CA ALA A 320 -33.17 -8.95 7.17
C ALA A 320 -34.50 -9.67 7.48
N SER A 321 -34.99 -10.45 6.57
CA SER A 321 -35.99 -11.48 6.77
C SER A 321 -35.21 -12.79 6.91
N GLY A 322 -35.09 -13.24 8.17
CA GLY A 322 -34.41 -14.49 8.49
C GLY A 322 -34.97 -15.64 7.64
N THR A 323 -34.22 -15.99 6.64
CA THR A 323 -34.20 -17.32 6.01
C THR A 323 -32.94 -17.42 5.17
N ASP A 324 -32.14 -18.42 5.48
CA ASP A 324 -30.93 -18.84 4.79
C ASP A 324 -31.00 -18.68 3.26
N ALA A 325 -30.21 -17.77 2.71
CA ALA A 325 -29.84 -17.82 1.30
C ALA A 325 -28.43 -18.43 1.21
N GLY A 326 -28.39 -19.70 0.82
CA GLY A 326 -27.15 -20.40 0.53
C GLY A 326 -26.39 -19.75 -0.63
N PRO A 327 -25.11 -20.13 -0.82
CA PRO A 327 -24.22 -19.54 -1.83
C PRO A 327 -24.74 -19.82 -3.25
N VAL A 328 -24.74 -18.80 -4.09
CA VAL A 328 -24.92 -18.89 -5.53
C VAL A 328 -23.55 -18.94 -6.20
#